data_5ec05ad06b8b95cb40f5e31b625ea750
#
_entry.id   5ec05ad06b8b95cb40f5e31b625ea750
#
_cell.length_a   1.000
_cell.length_b   1.000
_cell.length_c   1.000
_cell.angle_alpha   90.00
_cell.angle_beta   90.00
_cell.angle_gamma   90.00
#
_symmetry.space_group_name_H-M   'P 1'
#
loop_
_entity.id
_entity.type
_entity.pdbx_description
1 polymer ?
#
loop_
_entity_poly.entity_id
_entity_poly.type
_entity_poly.pdbx_seq_one_letter_code
_entity_poly.pdbx_strand_id
1 'polypeptide(L)' 'MAKKTDYRSLATEELRSRLNNAREELMNLRFQQASGELADFNRMNITRREIARLLTLIHEREQSARNGGE' A
#
# COMPACT_ATOMS: atom_id res chain seq x y z
N MET A 1 5.56 16.82 13.48
CA MET A 1 5.08 16.83 12.16
C MET A 1 5.21 15.50 11.47
N ALA A 2 4.17 15.06 10.86
CA ALA A 2 4.22 13.79 10.19
C ALA A 2 5.02 13.91 8.92
N LYS A 3 6.01 13.07 8.80
CA LYS A 3 6.75 13.04 7.60
C LYS A 3 6.12 12.10 6.64
N LYS A 4 5.97 12.53 5.42
CA LYS A 4 5.52 11.62 4.41
C LYS A 4 6.57 10.57 4.19
N THR A 5 6.14 9.35 4.15
CA THR A 5 7.04 8.27 3.81
C THR A 5 7.46 8.43 2.35
N ASP A 6 8.75 8.45 2.14
CA ASP A 6 9.25 8.56 0.77
C ASP A 6 9.38 7.17 0.20
N TYR A 7 8.30 6.70 -0.40
CA TYR A 7 8.27 5.36 -0.95
C TYR A 7 9.29 5.18 -2.07
N ARG A 8 9.67 6.28 -2.72
CA ARG A 8 10.59 6.17 -3.84
C ARG A 8 11.99 5.80 -3.41
N SER A 9 12.32 6.04 -2.15
CA SER A 9 13.64 5.72 -1.65
C SER A 9 13.71 4.29 -1.11
N LEU A 10 12.61 3.58 -1.09
CA LEU A 10 12.57 2.22 -0.56
C LEU A 10 12.93 1.21 -1.64
N ALA A 11 13.55 0.12 -1.19
CA ALA A 11 13.81 -0.99 -2.09
C ALA A 11 12.52 -1.64 -2.54
N THR A 12 12.55 -2.27 -3.70
CA THR A 12 11.35 -2.90 -4.24
C THR A 12 10.80 -3.96 -3.29
N GLU A 13 11.67 -4.72 -2.66
CA GLU A 13 11.23 -5.74 -1.72
C GLU A 13 10.52 -5.12 -0.53
N GLU A 14 10.99 -3.97 -0.10
CA GLU A 14 10.36 -3.29 1.00
C GLU A 14 8.98 -2.77 0.60
N LEU A 15 8.87 -2.29 -0.63
CA LEU A 15 7.57 -1.87 -1.13
C LEU A 15 6.58 -3.02 -1.15
N ARG A 16 7.03 -4.19 -1.57
CA ARG A 16 6.15 -5.36 -1.60
C ARG A 16 5.76 -5.79 -0.19
N SER A 17 6.67 -5.69 0.75
CA SER A 17 6.37 -6.02 2.13
C SER A 17 5.31 -5.08 2.67
N ARG A 18 5.45 -3.79 2.40
CA ARG A 18 4.45 -2.82 2.85
C ARG A 18 3.10 -3.06 2.18
N LEU A 19 3.13 -3.47 0.92
CA LEU A 19 1.90 -3.77 0.21
C LEU A 19 1.18 -4.94 0.85
N ASN A 20 1.91 -6.00 1.19
CA ASN A 20 1.29 -7.14 1.84
C ASN A 20 0.71 -6.75 3.19
N ASN A 21 1.43 -5.95 3.96
CA ASN A 21 0.93 -5.51 5.25
C ASN A 21 -0.33 -4.66 5.10
N ALA A 22 -0.34 -3.79 4.10
CA ALA A 22 -1.50 -2.95 3.88
C ALA A 22 -2.70 -3.77 3.45
N ARG A 23 -2.48 -4.80 2.64
CA ARG A 23 -3.57 -5.68 2.22
C ARG A 23 -4.14 -6.44 3.41
N GLU A 24 -3.29 -6.90 4.30
CA GLU A 24 -3.76 -7.58 5.49
C GLU A 24 -4.57 -6.64 6.37
N GLU A 25 -4.10 -5.42 6.50
CA GLU A 25 -4.83 -4.44 7.29
C GLU A 25 -6.19 -4.16 6.68
N LEU A 26 -6.25 -4.03 5.37
CA LEU A 26 -7.52 -3.79 4.71
C LEU A 26 -8.48 -4.95 4.93
N MET A 27 -7.97 -6.17 4.86
CA MET A 27 -8.80 -7.34 5.10
C MET A 27 -9.37 -7.32 6.52
N ASN A 28 -8.52 -7.00 7.50
CA ASN A 28 -8.98 -6.92 8.88
C ASN A 28 -10.02 -5.83 9.05
N LEU A 29 -9.82 -4.69 8.41
CA LEU A 29 -10.79 -3.61 8.49
C LEU A 29 -12.14 -4.01 7.88
N ARG A 30 -12.09 -4.79 6.79
CA ARG A 30 -13.32 -5.26 6.18
C ARG A 30 -14.07 -6.22 7.10
N PHE A 31 -13.34 -7.08 7.81
CA PHE A 31 -13.97 -7.95 8.78
C PHE A 31 -14.61 -7.13 9.88
N GLN A 32 -13.92 -6.11 10.38
CA GLN A 32 -14.49 -5.26 11.41
C GLN A 32 -15.73 -4.53 10.90
N GLN A 33 -15.72 -4.13 9.65
CA GLN A 33 -16.89 -3.49 9.06
C GLN A 33 -18.06 -4.45 8.99
N ALA A 34 -17.80 -5.67 8.56
CA ALA A 34 -18.85 -6.66 8.43
C ALA A 34 -19.46 -7.03 9.77
N SER A 35 -18.65 -7.05 10.82
CA SER A 35 -19.15 -7.40 12.14
C SER A 35 -19.69 -6.20 12.90
N GLY A 36 -19.60 -5.01 12.32
CA GLY A 36 -20.10 -3.81 12.97
C GLY A 36 -19.14 -3.20 13.97
N GLU A 37 -17.91 -3.65 13.99
CA GLU A 37 -16.94 -3.17 14.97
C GLU A 37 -16.09 -2.04 14.45
N LEU A 38 -16.17 -1.74 13.17
CA LEU A 38 -15.32 -0.69 12.59
C LEU A 38 -15.87 0.68 12.97
N ALA A 39 -15.10 1.43 13.73
CA ALA A 39 -15.53 2.73 14.19
C ALA A 39 -15.11 3.85 13.25
N ASP A 40 -14.09 3.64 12.44
CA ASP A 40 -13.55 4.71 11.61
C ASP A 40 -13.37 4.23 10.18
N PHE A 41 -14.33 4.59 9.34
CA PHE A 41 -14.27 4.21 7.93
C PHE A 41 -13.15 4.91 7.20
N ASN A 42 -12.69 6.02 7.73
CA ASN A 42 -11.61 6.75 7.11
C ASN A 42 -10.34 5.93 7.04
N ARG A 43 -10.16 5.05 7.99
CA ARG A 43 -9.01 4.17 8.02
C ARG A 43 -8.97 3.26 6.80
N MET A 44 -10.13 2.77 6.38
CA MET A 44 -10.20 1.96 5.17
C MET A 44 -9.77 2.74 3.95
N ASN A 45 -10.22 3.99 3.86
CA ASN A 45 -9.87 4.82 2.72
C ASN A 45 -8.37 5.10 2.68
N ILE A 46 -7.79 5.37 3.82
CA ILE A 46 -6.36 5.62 3.91
C ILE A 46 -5.58 4.38 3.47
N THR A 47 -5.99 3.22 3.95
CA THR A 47 -5.31 1.98 3.61
C THR A 47 -5.44 1.66 2.12
N ARG A 48 -6.61 1.91 1.55
CA ARG A 48 -6.82 1.65 0.12
C ARG A 48 -5.95 2.58 -0.73
N ARG A 49 -5.81 3.83 -0.32
CA ARG A 49 -4.93 4.75 -1.03
C ARG A 49 -3.49 4.30 -0.95
N GLU A 50 -3.10 3.81 0.21
CA GLU A 50 -1.73 3.33 0.37
C GLU A 50 -1.46 2.15 -0.53
N ILE A 51 -2.41 1.22 -0.62
CA ILE A 51 -2.27 0.08 -1.50
C ILE A 51 -2.13 0.52 -2.95
N ALA A 52 -2.97 1.46 -3.37
CA ALA A 52 -2.91 1.94 -4.75
C ALA A 52 -1.57 2.60 -5.04
N ARG A 53 -1.08 3.38 -4.09
CA ARG A 53 0.19 4.06 -4.28
C ARG A 53 1.34 3.08 -4.37
N LEU A 54 1.33 2.07 -3.49
CA LEU A 54 2.38 1.06 -3.51
C LEU A 54 2.35 0.24 -4.80
N LEU A 55 1.16 -0.13 -5.25
CA LEU A 55 1.03 -0.87 -6.49
C LEU A 55 1.57 -0.07 -7.66
N THR A 56 1.24 1.21 -7.71
CA THR A 56 1.72 2.06 -8.79
C THR A 56 3.23 2.12 -8.82
N LEU A 57 3.85 2.31 -7.66
CA LEU A 57 5.30 2.40 -7.60
C LEU A 57 5.98 1.09 -7.98
N ILE A 58 5.44 -0.01 -7.49
CA ILE A 58 6.02 -1.31 -7.83
C ILE A 58 5.90 -1.56 -9.32
N HIS A 59 4.74 -1.23 -9.87
CA HIS A 59 4.52 -1.41 -11.29
C HIS A 59 5.46 -0.56 -12.13
N GLU A 60 5.66 0.69 -11.71
CA GLU A 60 6.59 1.57 -12.41
C GLU A 60 7.99 1.03 -12.39
N ARG A 61 8.41 0.48 -11.25
CA ARG A 61 9.75 -0.06 -11.15
C ARG A 61 9.94 -1.27 -12.03
N GLU A 62 8.91 -2.11 -12.11
CA GLU A 62 8.98 -3.29 -12.95
C GLU A 62 9.08 -2.89 -14.41
N GLN A 63 8.30 -1.90 -14.81
CA GLN A 63 8.35 -1.43 -16.19
C GLN A 63 9.67 -0.74 -16.49
N SER A 64 10.17 0.02 -15.55
CA SER A 64 11.43 0.72 -15.73
C SER A 64 12.58 -0.26 -15.88
N ALA A 65 12.56 -1.32 -15.08
CA ALA A 65 13.59 -2.35 -15.19
C ALA A 65 13.52 -3.05 -16.53
N ARG A 66 12.30 -3.30 -17.01
CA ARG A 66 12.12 -3.97 -18.29
C ARG A 66 12.56 -3.08 -19.44
N ASN A 67 12.17 -1.81 -19.38
CA ASN A 67 12.53 -0.88 -20.45
C ASN A 67 13.97 -0.45 -20.35
N GLY A 68 14.45 -0.26 -19.15
CA GLY A 68 15.81 0.18 -18.95
C GLY A 68 16.84 -0.86 -19.37
N GLY A 69 16.39 -2.10 -19.47
CA GLY A 69 17.29 -3.14 -19.88
C GLY A 69 17.60 -3.13 -21.37
N GLU A 70 16.96 -2.27 -22.08
CA GLU A 70 17.19 -2.22 -23.53
C GLU A 70 18.45 -1.49 -23.90
#